data_7ecf8008b783a2d5eb737faf7bdcf3e8
#
_entry.id   7ecf8008b783a2d5eb737faf7bdcf3e8
#
_cell.length_a   1.000
_cell.length_b   1.000
_cell.length_c   1.000
_cell.angle_alpha   90.00
_cell.angle_beta   90.00
_cell.angle_gamma   90.00
#
_symmetry.space_group_name_H-M   'P 1'
#
loop_
_entity.id
_entity.type
_entity.pdbx_description
1 polymer ?
#
loop_
_entity_poly.entity_id
_entity_poly.type
_entity_poly.pdbx_seq_one_letter_code
_entity_poly.pdbx_strand_id
1 'polypeptide(L)'
;MSLNVRVITPDKVVWDASAEELILPSSTGQLGILSDHAPLLTALDIGVMRLKTAGNWTSIVLMEGFAEVEDNKVTILCNGAEEGSSIDRATAQAELEKVTLLVDEATTKKEKIEATIELRKSKARLQAVA
;
A
#
# COMPACT_ATOMS: atom_id res chain seq x y z
N MET A 1 5.25 -15.42 18.07
CA MET A 1 4.43 -14.25 18.39
C MET A 1 3.99 -13.57 17.09
N SER A 2 2.84 -12.95 17.08
CA SER A 2 2.27 -12.40 15.86
C SER A 2 1.70 -11.01 16.08
N LEU A 3 1.53 -10.30 14.98
CA LEU A 3 0.85 -9.02 14.92
C LEU A 3 -0.59 -9.28 14.47
N ASN A 4 -1.52 -8.49 14.97
CA ASN A 4 -2.89 -8.51 14.49
C ASN A 4 -3.07 -7.29 13.59
N VAL A 5 -3.25 -7.52 12.28
CA VAL A 5 -3.24 -6.46 11.27
C VAL A 5 -4.63 -6.24 10.71
N ARG A 6 -5.09 -4.99 10.73
CA ARG A 6 -6.36 -4.58 10.11
C ARG A 6 -6.09 -3.45 9.13
N VAL A 7 -6.57 -3.61 7.91
CA VAL A 7 -6.52 -2.58 6.87
C VAL A 7 -7.94 -2.11 6.59
N ILE A 8 -8.22 -0.85 6.88
CA ILE A 8 -9.56 -0.27 6.82
C ILE A 8 -9.60 0.88 5.82
N THR A 9 -10.56 0.83 4.92
CA THR A 9 -10.88 1.92 4.00
C THR A 9 -12.22 2.54 4.39
N PRO A 10 -12.63 3.68 3.81
CA PRO A 10 -13.91 4.31 4.20
C PRO A 10 -15.13 3.40 4.06
N ASP A 11 -15.11 2.44 3.12
CA ASP A 11 -16.28 1.59 2.84
C ASP A 11 -16.16 0.17 3.37
N LYS A 12 -14.97 -0.31 3.75
CA LYS A 12 -14.85 -1.72 4.19
C LYS A 12 -13.55 -2.01 4.92
N VAL A 13 -13.50 -3.18 5.55
CA VAL A 13 -12.27 -3.78 6.05
C VAL A 13 -11.70 -4.65 4.94
N VAL A 14 -10.52 -4.31 4.45
CA VAL A 14 -9.87 -5.04 3.34
C VAL A 14 -9.11 -6.25 3.84
N TRP A 15 -8.51 -6.13 5.03
CA TRP A 15 -7.71 -7.19 5.63
C TRP A 15 -7.90 -7.19 7.14
N ASP A 16 -8.03 -8.38 7.73
CA ASP A 16 -8.13 -8.54 9.18
C ASP A 16 -7.63 -9.93 9.54
N ALA A 17 -6.34 -10.04 9.81
CA ALA A 17 -5.70 -11.31 10.14
C ALA A 17 -4.36 -11.10 10.82
N SER A 18 -3.81 -12.17 11.37
CA SER A 18 -2.49 -12.15 11.99
C SER A 18 -1.38 -12.17 10.95
N ALA A 19 -0.25 -11.57 11.28
CA ALA A 19 0.97 -11.62 10.47
C ALA A 19 2.18 -11.77 11.38
N GLU A 20 3.22 -12.40 10.88
CA GLU A 20 4.49 -12.55 11.61
C GLU A 20 5.34 -11.29 11.49
N GLU A 21 5.28 -10.65 10.35
CA GLU A 21 6.07 -9.48 10.00
C GLU A 21 5.31 -8.63 8.99
N LEU A 22 5.55 -7.33 9.04
CA LEU A 22 4.88 -6.35 8.20
C LEU A 22 5.88 -5.33 7.70
N ILE A 23 5.79 -4.96 6.42
CA ILE A 23 6.57 -3.87 5.84
C ILE A 23 5.59 -2.83 5.30
N LEU A 24 5.74 -1.60 5.78
CA LEU A 24 4.85 -0.49 5.43
C LEU A 24 5.53 0.53 4.53
N PRO A 25 4.81 1.11 3.53
CA PRO A 25 5.33 2.21 2.73
C PRO A 25 5.12 3.53 3.46
N SER A 26 5.96 3.81 4.46
CA SER A 26 5.82 5.06 5.21
C SER A 26 6.33 6.26 4.41
N SER A 27 5.92 7.46 4.78
CA SER A 27 6.33 8.69 4.11
C SER A 27 7.84 8.97 4.21
N THR A 28 8.54 8.31 5.13
CA THR A 28 9.98 8.45 5.31
C THR A 28 10.77 7.26 4.75
N GLY A 29 10.11 6.31 4.10
CA GLY A 29 10.72 5.10 3.55
C GLY A 29 10.03 3.85 4.04
N GLN A 30 10.55 2.68 3.68
CA GLN A 30 10.00 1.41 4.13
C GLN A 30 10.22 1.22 5.63
N LEU A 31 9.19 0.75 6.32
CA LEU A 31 9.21 0.55 7.76
C LEU A 31 8.82 -0.87 8.10
N GLY A 32 9.73 -1.63 8.72
CA GLY A 32 9.46 -3.00 9.16
C GLY A 32 8.85 -3.03 10.56
N ILE A 33 7.82 -3.84 10.75
CA ILE A 33 7.15 -4.04 12.03
C ILE A 33 7.22 -5.52 12.40
N LEU A 34 7.77 -5.81 13.55
CA LEU A 34 7.81 -7.15 14.12
C LEU A 34 7.03 -7.16 15.44
N SER A 35 6.82 -8.35 16.00
CA SER A 35 6.19 -8.49 17.31
C SER A 35 6.91 -7.65 18.37
N ASP A 36 6.14 -7.10 19.30
CA ASP A 36 6.65 -6.27 20.40
C ASP A 36 7.26 -4.93 19.95
N HIS A 37 6.91 -4.48 18.75
CA HIS A 37 7.33 -3.17 18.28
C HIS A 37 6.77 -2.07 19.19
N ALA A 38 7.57 -1.07 19.45
CA ALA A 38 7.16 0.09 20.26
C ALA A 38 5.95 0.80 19.63
N PRO A 39 5.10 1.46 20.42
CA PRO A 39 3.98 2.22 19.87
C PRO A 39 4.44 3.24 18.84
N LEU A 40 3.69 3.32 17.74
CA LEU A 40 4.05 4.16 16.60
C LEU A 40 2.80 4.65 15.88
N LEU A 41 2.82 5.90 15.44
CA LEU A 41 1.82 6.44 14.52
C LEU A 41 2.60 7.07 13.36
N THR A 42 2.33 6.61 12.15
CA THR A 42 3.06 7.09 10.97
C THR A 42 2.15 7.32 9.77
N ALA A 43 2.50 8.31 8.95
CA ALA A 43 1.84 8.54 7.68
C ALA A 43 2.34 7.52 6.65
N LEU A 44 1.45 7.11 5.76
CA LEU A 44 1.74 6.17 4.68
C LEU A 44 1.58 6.85 3.33
N ASP A 45 2.52 6.59 2.44
CA ASP A 45 2.43 7.00 1.04
C ASP A 45 1.70 5.96 0.20
N ILE A 46 1.39 6.31 -1.03
CA ILE A 46 0.94 5.34 -2.03
C ILE A 46 2.09 4.36 -2.24
N GLY A 47 1.83 3.10 -2.01
CA GLY A 47 2.87 2.07 -2.11
C GLY A 47 2.36 0.68 -1.78
N VAL A 48 3.28 -0.25 -1.64
CA VAL A 48 2.96 -1.65 -1.38
C VAL A 48 3.28 -2.00 0.07
N MET A 49 2.28 -2.46 0.80
CA MET A 49 2.45 -3.10 2.09
C MET A 49 2.66 -4.60 1.87
N ARG A 50 3.57 -5.19 2.62
CA ARG A 50 3.81 -6.64 2.57
C ARG A 50 3.63 -7.24 3.95
N LEU A 51 2.90 -8.37 4.01
CA LEU A 51 2.69 -9.12 5.24
C LEU A 51 3.25 -10.52 5.07
N LYS A 52 3.88 -11.03 6.10
CA LYS A 52 4.37 -12.41 6.12
C LYS A 52 3.46 -13.26 7.00
N THR A 53 2.88 -14.29 6.43
CA THR A 53 1.99 -15.22 7.12
C THR A 53 2.40 -16.66 6.79
N ALA A 54 2.72 -17.46 7.80
CA ALA A 54 3.15 -18.85 7.61
C ALA A 54 4.32 -18.97 6.61
N GLY A 55 5.27 -18.05 6.67
CA GLY A 55 6.43 -18.01 5.78
C GLY A 55 6.20 -17.42 4.40
N ASN A 56 4.97 -17.08 4.06
CA ASN A 56 4.61 -16.54 2.75
C ASN A 56 4.30 -15.06 2.81
N TRP A 57 4.77 -14.30 1.82
CA TRP A 57 4.52 -12.87 1.71
C TRP A 57 3.27 -12.59 0.88
N THR A 58 2.44 -11.70 1.38
CA THR A 58 1.25 -11.17 0.69
C THR A 58 1.44 -9.67 0.47
N SER A 59 1.08 -9.17 -0.70
CA SER A 59 1.18 -7.75 -1.04
C SER A 59 -0.19 -7.11 -1.08
N ILE A 60 -0.29 -5.91 -0.50
CA ILE A 60 -1.50 -5.07 -0.55
C ILE A 60 -1.07 -3.67 -0.97
N VAL A 61 -1.68 -3.15 -2.03
CA VAL A 61 -1.44 -1.78 -2.47
C VAL A 61 -2.23 -0.83 -1.57
N LEU A 62 -1.55 0.16 -1.00
CA LEU A 62 -2.18 1.18 -0.17
C LEU A 62 -2.19 2.52 -0.91
N MET A 63 -3.32 3.22 -0.83
CA MET A 63 -3.54 4.51 -1.50
C MET A 63 -3.44 5.68 -0.53
N GLU A 64 -2.36 5.72 0.26
CA GLU A 64 -2.14 6.79 1.24
C GLU A 64 -3.00 6.65 2.49
N GLY A 65 -2.46 7.00 3.64
CA GLY A 65 -3.17 6.93 4.90
C GLY A 65 -2.25 7.00 6.11
N PHE A 66 -2.65 6.30 7.16
CA PHE A 66 -1.91 6.23 8.43
C PHE A 66 -1.87 4.82 8.97
N ALA A 67 -0.83 4.52 9.73
CA ALA A 67 -0.71 3.28 10.47
C ALA A 67 -0.47 3.57 11.94
N GLU A 68 -1.17 2.85 12.80
CA GLU A 68 -0.97 2.89 14.25
C GLU A 68 -0.54 1.51 14.72
N VAL A 69 0.53 1.46 15.50
CA VAL A 69 1.06 0.22 16.08
C VAL A 69 1.03 0.36 17.59
N GLU A 70 0.37 -0.58 18.28
CA GLU A 70 0.29 -0.62 19.73
C GLU A 70 -0.07 -2.02 20.21
N ASP A 71 0.68 -2.56 21.16
CA ASP A 71 0.41 -3.87 21.78
C ASP A 71 0.20 -4.99 20.75
N ASN A 72 1.07 -5.09 19.75
CA ASN A 72 1.00 -6.07 18.66
C ASN A 72 -0.26 -5.94 17.79
N LYS A 73 -0.92 -4.81 17.84
CA LYS A 73 -2.04 -4.48 16.97
C LYS A 73 -1.61 -3.42 15.98
N VAL A 74 -1.84 -3.67 14.72
CA VAL A 74 -1.54 -2.72 13.65
C VAL A 74 -2.85 -2.34 12.97
N THR A 75 -3.22 -1.08 13.06
CA THR A 75 -4.41 -0.55 12.41
C THR A 75 -3.98 0.39 11.30
N ILE A 76 -4.40 0.08 10.08
CA ILE A 76 -4.08 0.87 8.90
C ILE A 76 -5.38 1.49 8.38
N LEU A 77 -5.42 2.82 8.36
CA LEU A 77 -6.52 3.59 7.83
C LEU A 77 -6.04 4.24 6.54
N CYS A 78 -6.65 3.89 5.41
CA CYS A 78 -6.20 4.38 4.12
C CYS A 78 -7.39 4.74 3.20
N ASN A 79 -7.11 5.55 2.20
CA ASN A 79 -8.12 6.00 1.26
C ASN A 79 -8.61 4.88 0.34
N GLY A 80 -7.74 3.91 0.07
CA GLY A 80 -8.06 2.74 -0.73
C GLY A 80 -7.00 1.68 -0.54
N ALA A 81 -7.37 0.42 -0.76
CA ALA A 81 -6.45 -0.70 -0.67
C ALA A 81 -6.87 -1.78 -1.67
N GLU A 82 -5.87 -2.44 -2.28
CA GLU A 82 -6.10 -3.51 -3.25
C GLU A 82 -5.16 -4.66 -2.92
N GLU A 83 -5.72 -5.86 -2.75
CA GLU A 83 -4.89 -7.04 -2.56
C GLU A 83 -4.18 -7.38 -3.88
N GLY A 84 -2.90 -7.73 -3.81
CA GLY A 84 -2.10 -8.08 -4.99
C GLY A 84 -2.71 -9.23 -5.78
N SER A 85 -3.36 -10.18 -5.10
CA SER A 85 -4.03 -11.32 -5.75
C SER A 85 -5.19 -10.92 -6.67
N SER A 86 -5.74 -9.73 -6.48
CA SER A 86 -6.83 -9.21 -7.32
C SER A 86 -6.33 -8.38 -8.50
N ILE A 87 -5.04 -8.18 -8.63
CA ILE A 87 -4.44 -7.36 -9.69
C ILE A 87 -3.89 -8.25 -10.80
N ASP A 88 -4.35 -8.00 -12.03
CA ASP A 88 -3.82 -8.67 -13.22
C ASP A 88 -2.56 -7.96 -13.69
N ARG A 89 -1.45 -8.70 -13.78
CA ARG A 89 -0.15 -8.13 -14.14
C ARG A 89 -0.14 -7.46 -15.52
N ALA A 90 -0.73 -8.09 -16.51
CA ALA A 90 -0.77 -7.55 -17.86
C ALA A 90 -1.58 -6.25 -17.92
N THR A 91 -2.70 -6.20 -17.22
CA THR A 91 -3.52 -4.99 -17.10
C THR A 91 -2.76 -3.89 -16.38
N ALA A 92 -2.06 -4.21 -15.28
CA ALA A 92 -1.27 -3.24 -14.53
C ALA A 92 -0.14 -2.65 -15.38
N GLN A 93 0.52 -3.47 -16.20
CA GLN A 93 1.58 -3.03 -17.10
C GLN A 93 1.03 -2.08 -18.18
N ALA A 94 -0.11 -2.43 -18.76
CA ALA A 94 -0.76 -1.60 -19.79
C ALA A 94 -1.20 -0.25 -19.23
N GLU A 95 -1.77 -0.25 -18.02
CA GLU A 95 -2.17 0.97 -17.34
C GLU A 95 -0.99 1.87 -17.02
N LEU A 96 0.13 1.28 -16.58
CA LEU A 96 1.34 2.05 -16.28
C LEU A 96 1.85 2.78 -17.53
N GLU A 97 1.88 2.10 -18.67
CA GLU A 97 2.29 2.71 -19.94
C GLU A 97 1.37 3.87 -20.33
N LYS A 98 0.06 3.67 -20.19
CA LYS A 98 -0.94 4.69 -20.50
C LYS A 98 -0.80 5.91 -19.59
N VAL A 99 -0.67 5.71 -18.30
CA VAL A 99 -0.55 6.81 -17.33
C VAL A 99 0.76 7.56 -17.49
N THR A 100 1.84 6.87 -17.86
CA THR A 100 3.12 7.50 -18.14
C THR A 100 2.98 8.52 -19.28
N LEU A 101 2.23 8.17 -20.32
CA LEU A 101 1.94 9.10 -21.42
C LEU A 101 1.13 10.29 -20.97
N LEU A 102 0.14 10.07 -20.08
CA LEU A 102 -0.69 11.16 -19.55
C LEU A 102 0.13 12.18 -18.77
N VAL A 103 1.14 11.74 -18.01
CA VAL A 103 2.03 12.64 -17.30
C VAL A 103 2.82 13.50 -18.28
N ASP A 104 3.35 12.90 -19.36
CA ASP A 104 4.12 13.61 -20.37
C ASP A 104 3.27 14.60 -21.17
N GLU A 105 2.00 14.30 -21.38
CA GLU A 105 1.08 15.12 -22.14
C GLU A 105 0.39 16.22 -21.32
N ALA A 106 0.48 16.16 -19.99
CA ALA A 106 -0.17 17.13 -19.12
C ALA A 106 0.39 18.53 -19.33
N THR A 107 -0.49 19.50 -19.56
CA THR A 107 -0.13 20.88 -19.86
C THR A 107 -0.37 21.85 -18.72
N THR A 108 -1.29 21.55 -17.83
CA THR A 108 -1.59 22.38 -16.66
C THR A 108 -1.00 21.77 -15.39
N LYS A 109 -0.79 22.61 -14.38
CA LYS A 109 -0.29 22.15 -13.08
C LYS A 109 -1.25 21.14 -12.46
N LYS A 110 -2.55 21.38 -12.54
CA LYS A 110 -3.59 20.47 -12.00
C LYS A 110 -3.54 19.11 -12.69
N GLU A 111 -3.51 19.10 -14.02
CA GLU A 111 -3.43 17.86 -14.80
C GLU A 111 -2.17 17.07 -14.45
N LYS A 112 -1.05 17.77 -14.28
CA LYS A 112 0.22 17.14 -13.96
C LYS A 112 0.20 16.50 -12.57
N ILE A 113 -0.39 17.16 -11.59
CA ILE A 113 -0.53 16.65 -10.23
C ILE A 113 -1.42 15.39 -10.23
N GLU A 114 -2.58 15.45 -10.87
CA GLU A 114 -3.51 14.33 -10.97
C GLU A 114 -2.89 13.12 -11.69
N ALA A 115 -2.22 13.37 -12.81
CA ALA A 115 -1.56 12.31 -13.57
C ALA A 115 -0.40 11.68 -12.79
N THR A 116 0.35 12.48 -12.03
CA THR A 116 1.45 11.99 -11.19
C THR A 116 0.94 11.07 -10.07
N ILE A 117 -0.20 11.41 -9.45
CA ILE A 117 -0.84 10.56 -8.44
C ILE A 117 -1.25 9.22 -9.05
N GLU A 118 -1.88 9.25 -10.22
CA GLU A 118 -2.27 8.02 -10.92
C GLU A 118 -1.05 7.19 -11.33
N LEU A 119 0.04 7.84 -11.71
CA LEU A 119 1.30 7.15 -12.01
C LEU A 119 1.84 6.41 -10.79
N ARG A 120 1.81 7.04 -9.62
CA ARG A 120 2.26 6.41 -8.37
C ARG A 120 1.41 5.18 -8.03
N LYS A 121 0.09 5.28 -8.21
CA LYS A 121 -0.82 4.15 -7.99
C LYS A 121 -0.53 3.00 -8.97
N SER A 122 -0.33 3.32 -10.24
CA SER A 122 -0.03 2.31 -11.27
C SER A 122 1.31 1.62 -11.02
N LYS A 123 2.32 2.36 -10.60
CA LYS A 123 3.62 1.77 -10.23
C LYS A 123 3.49 0.84 -9.03
N ALA A 124 2.69 1.22 -8.03
CA ALA A 124 2.47 0.39 -6.85
C ALA A 124 1.74 -0.91 -7.22
N ARG A 125 0.72 -0.84 -8.08
CA ARG A 125 -0.01 -2.03 -8.54
C ARG A 125 0.93 -3.01 -9.26
N LEU A 126 1.76 -2.51 -10.16
CA LEU A 126 2.70 -3.36 -10.87
C LEU A 126 3.74 -3.96 -9.92
N GLN A 127 4.26 -3.17 -8.99
CA GLN A 127 5.21 -3.63 -7.98
C GLN A 127 4.62 -4.76 -7.11
N ALA A 128 3.33 -4.67 -6.79
CA ALA A 128 2.66 -5.69 -5.97
C ALA A 128 2.57 -7.06 -6.65
N VAL A 129 2.62 -7.10 -7.98
CA VAL A 129 2.50 -8.34 -8.78
C VAL A 129 3.78 -8.69 -9.54
N ALA A 130 4.84 -7.96 -9.30
CA ALA A 130 6.13 -8.19 -9.97
C ALA A 130 6.85 -9.43 -9.43
#